data_6013e8a595d62755b36312f6e7438f4c
#
_entry.id   6013e8a595d62755b36312f6e7438f4c
#
_cell.length_a   1.000
_cell.length_b   1.000
_cell.length_c   1.000
_cell.angle_alpha   90.00
_cell.angle_beta   90.00
_cell.angle_gamma   90.00
#
_symmetry.space_group_name_H-M   'P 1'
#
loop_
_entity.id
_entity.type
_entity.pdbx_description
1 polymer ?
#
loop_
_entity_poly.entity_id
_entity_poly.type
_entity_poly.pdbx_seq_one_letter_code
_entity_poly.pdbx_strand_id
1 'polypeptide(L)'
;MDEKNLIEMKDLVLNYIIKEYIDEDEEKITYDTALISSGYVDSFSMVSLLVFLENKFKIKIPSSKATPEAFNTVNKIVDLVNQYLK
;
A
#
# COMPACT_ATOMS: atom_id res chain seq x y z
N MET A 1 -11.45 -10.55 -9.59
CA MET A 1 -11.45 -9.09 -9.77
C MET A 1 -10.92 -8.78 -11.16
N ASP A 2 -11.56 -7.88 -11.86
CA ASP A 2 -11.08 -7.61 -13.19
C ASP A 2 -9.87 -6.67 -13.14
N GLU A 3 -9.17 -6.62 -14.27
CA GLU A 3 -7.89 -5.93 -14.35
C GLU A 3 -8.04 -4.43 -14.12
N LYS A 4 -9.13 -3.86 -14.57
CA LYS A 4 -9.37 -2.43 -14.42
C LYS A 4 -9.49 -2.04 -12.95
N ASN A 5 -10.25 -2.84 -12.18
CA ASN A 5 -10.38 -2.58 -10.74
C ASN A 5 -9.06 -2.71 -10.03
N LEU A 6 -8.25 -3.66 -10.45
CA LEU A 6 -6.94 -3.86 -9.85
C LEU A 6 -6.05 -2.66 -10.07
N ILE A 7 -6.05 -2.11 -11.28
CA ILE A 7 -5.26 -0.92 -11.60
C ILE A 7 -5.74 0.27 -10.79
N GLU A 8 -7.05 0.43 -10.66
CA GLU A 8 -7.60 1.53 -9.86
C GLU A 8 -7.17 1.42 -8.41
N MET A 9 -7.15 0.21 -7.86
CA MET A 9 -6.67 -0.01 -6.51
C MET A 9 -5.21 0.37 -6.37
N LYS A 10 -4.40 -0.05 -7.32
CA LYS A 10 -2.97 0.27 -7.29
C LYS A 10 -2.75 1.78 -7.35
N ASP A 11 -3.48 2.46 -8.22
CA ASP A 11 -3.35 3.92 -8.34
C ASP A 11 -3.79 4.62 -7.07
N LEU A 12 -4.86 4.15 -6.46
CA LEU A 12 -5.35 4.74 -5.23
C LEU A 12 -4.33 4.61 -4.10
N VAL A 13 -3.75 3.44 -3.96
CA VAL A 13 -2.75 3.20 -2.93
C VAL A 13 -1.50 4.01 -3.22
N LEU A 14 -1.05 4.01 -4.46
CA LEU A 14 0.14 4.75 -4.87
C LEU A 14 -0.03 6.24 -4.60
N ASN A 15 -1.15 6.80 -4.99
CA ASN A 15 -1.41 8.23 -4.80
C ASN A 15 -1.46 8.58 -3.31
N TYR A 16 -2.04 7.73 -2.51
CA TYR A 16 -2.07 7.95 -1.07
C TYR A 16 -0.66 7.98 -0.49
N ILE A 17 0.16 7.03 -0.90
CA ILE A 17 1.53 6.96 -0.40
C ILE A 17 2.32 8.19 -0.83
N ILE A 18 2.20 8.60 -2.07
CA ILE A 18 2.91 9.78 -2.56
C ILE A 18 2.47 11.01 -1.78
N LYS A 19 1.17 11.15 -1.57
CA LYS A 19 0.64 12.33 -0.89
C LYS A 19 1.08 12.39 0.57
N GLU A 20 1.10 11.24 1.25
CA GLU A 20 1.31 11.22 2.69
C GLU A 20 2.76 11.02 3.10
N TYR A 21 3.54 10.33 2.29
CA TYR A 21 4.87 9.91 2.71
C TYR A 21 6.00 10.33 1.81
N ILE A 22 5.70 10.80 0.60
CA ILE A 22 6.74 11.10 -0.39
C ILE A 22 6.77 12.60 -0.65
N ASP A 23 7.98 13.16 -0.71
CA ASP A 23 8.16 14.55 -1.06
C ASP A 23 7.82 14.76 -2.53
N GLU A 24 7.23 15.91 -2.85
CA GLU A 24 6.88 16.21 -4.24
C GLU A 24 8.08 16.17 -5.17
N ASP A 25 9.24 16.51 -4.63
CA ASP A 25 10.46 16.59 -5.44
C ASP A 25 11.15 15.25 -5.59
N GLU A 26 10.62 14.22 -4.95
CA GLU A 26 11.22 12.91 -5.02
C GLU A 26 11.01 12.28 -6.38
N GLU A 27 11.85 11.30 -6.68
CA GLU A 27 11.73 10.57 -7.92
C GLU A 27 10.41 9.84 -7.99
N LYS A 28 10.04 9.47 -9.19
CA LYS A 28 8.78 8.78 -9.40
C LYS A 28 8.75 7.46 -8.66
N ILE A 29 7.64 7.24 -8.00
CA ILE A 29 7.36 5.99 -7.31
C ILE A 29 6.47 5.17 -8.22
N THR A 30 6.78 3.89 -8.36
CA THR A 30 6.00 2.99 -9.19
C THR A 30 5.37 1.91 -8.32
N TYR A 31 4.61 1.03 -8.96
CA TYR A 31 3.99 -0.09 -8.26
C TYR A 31 5.03 -1.05 -7.67
N ASP A 32 6.23 -1.05 -8.22
CA ASP A 32 7.28 -1.97 -7.80
C ASP A 32 8.35 -1.32 -6.93
N THR A 33 8.21 -0.04 -6.65
CA THR A 33 9.20 0.67 -5.84
C THR A 33 9.21 0.09 -4.43
N ALA A 34 10.41 -0.19 -3.93
CA ALA A 34 10.58 -0.70 -2.57
C ALA A 34 10.33 0.43 -1.58
N LEU A 35 9.19 0.39 -0.91
CA LEU A 35 8.77 1.48 -0.02
C LEU A 35 9.43 1.37 1.34
N ILE A 36 9.43 0.18 1.91
CA ILE A 36 9.93 -0.04 3.27
C ILE A 36 11.45 -0.14 3.24
N SER A 37 11.99 -0.99 2.36
CA SER A 37 13.44 -1.22 2.34
C SER A 37 14.21 0.00 1.85
N SER A 38 13.57 0.89 1.09
CA SER A 38 14.22 2.14 0.68
C SER A 38 14.03 3.27 1.68
N GLY A 39 13.19 3.07 2.69
CA GLY A 39 12.98 4.07 3.73
C GLY A 39 11.92 5.10 3.45
N TYR A 40 11.17 4.98 2.36
CA TYR A 40 10.08 5.90 2.09
C TYR A 40 8.97 5.77 3.13
N VAL A 41 8.71 4.55 3.58
CA VAL A 41 7.66 4.28 4.56
C VAL A 41 8.30 3.51 5.71
N ASP A 42 8.20 4.05 6.92
CA ASP A 42 8.77 3.36 8.09
C ASP A 42 7.69 2.55 8.81
N SER A 43 8.08 1.92 9.92
CA SER A 43 7.17 1.04 10.65
C SER A 43 5.92 1.76 11.15
N PHE A 44 6.08 2.99 11.59
CA PHE A 44 4.95 3.78 12.07
C PHE A 44 4.01 4.14 10.93
N SER A 45 4.59 4.56 9.83
CA SER A 45 3.80 4.90 8.64
C SER A 45 3.08 3.67 8.09
N MET A 46 3.70 2.50 8.22
CA MET A 46 3.08 1.26 7.79
C MET A 46 1.79 1.00 8.56
N VAL A 47 1.77 1.28 9.85
CA VAL A 47 0.56 1.11 10.64
C VAL A 47 -0.53 2.07 10.17
N SER A 48 -0.18 3.31 9.90
CA SER A 48 -1.14 4.29 9.37
C SER A 48 -1.68 3.85 8.03
N LEU A 49 -0.81 3.31 7.18
CA LEU A 49 -1.22 2.81 5.88
C LEU A 49 -2.20 1.64 6.02
N LEU A 50 -1.92 0.75 6.97
CA LEU A 50 -2.82 -0.37 7.24
C LEU A 50 -4.21 0.13 7.63
N VAL A 51 -4.27 1.11 8.52
CA VAL A 51 -5.56 1.65 8.96
C VAL A 51 -6.29 2.29 7.76
N PHE A 52 -5.56 3.00 6.92
CA PHE A 52 -6.15 3.58 5.72
C PHE A 52 -6.77 2.51 4.83
N LEU A 53 -6.03 1.43 4.62
CA LEU A 53 -6.52 0.35 3.75
C LEU A 53 -7.75 -0.33 4.33
N GLU A 54 -7.74 -0.58 5.63
CA GLU A 54 -8.88 -1.22 6.27
C GLU A 54 -10.13 -0.35 6.18
N ASN A 55 -9.97 0.95 6.37
CA ASN A 55 -11.09 1.86 6.28
C ASN A 55 -11.58 2.06 4.85
N LYS A 56 -10.62 2.17 3.92
CA LYS A 56 -10.97 2.45 2.53
C LYS A 56 -11.68 1.28 1.87
N PHE A 57 -11.19 0.08 2.14
CA PHE A 57 -11.73 -1.12 1.49
C PHE A 57 -12.68 -1.91 2.39
N LYS A 58 -12.89 -1.43 3.62
CA LYS A 58 -13.80 -2.06 4.58
C LYS A 58 -13.45 -3.51 4.83
N ILE A 59 -12.17 -3.73 5.13
CA ILE A 59 -11.63 -5.06 5.40
C ILE A 59 -10.88 -5.05 6.71
N LYS A 60 -10.55 -6.23 7.18
CA LYS A 60 -9.70 -6.43 8.33
C LYS A 60 -8.50 -7.26 7.93
N ILE A 61 -7.31 -6.75 8.17
CA ILE A 61 -6.07 -7.45 7.86
C ILE A 61 -5.43 -7.85 9.18
N PRO A 62 -5.23 -9.15 9.42
CA PRO A 62 -4.59 -9.58 10.68
C PRO A 62 -3.19 -9.01 10.80
N SER A 63 -2.80 -8.66 12.02
CA SER A 63 -1.48 -8.08 12.24
C SER A 63 -0.37 -9.04 11.82
N SER A 64 -0.61 -10.34 11.89
CA SER A 64 0.38 -11.33 11.45
C SER A 64 0.66 -11.25 9.96
N LYS A 65 -0.25 -10.66 9.18
CA LYS A 65 -0.08 -10.48 7.74
C LYS A 65 0.40 -9.09 7.38
N ALA A 66 0.35 -8.15 8.30
CA ALA A 66 0.76 -6.78 8.06
C ALA A 66 2.26 -6.62 8.37
N THR A 67 3.07 -7.22 7.53
CA THR A 67 4.52 -7.24 7.72
C THR A 67 5.18 -6.22 6.79
N PRO A 68 6.40 -5.78 7.12
CA PRO A 68 7.13 -4.88 6.23
C PRO A 68 7.29 -5.46 4.83
N GLU A 69 7.51 -6.77 4.74
CA GLU A 69 7.67 -7.42 3.45
C GLU A 69 6.38 -7.31 2.63
N ALA A 70 5.23 -7.52 3.26
CA ALA A 70 3.95 -7.47 2.57
C ALA A 70 3.59 -6.06 2.14
N PHE A 71 4.18 -5.05 2.77
CA PHE A 71 3.89 -3.65 2.49
C PHE A 71 5.00 -2.97 1.69
N ASN A 72 5.97 -3.73 1.20
CA ASN A 72 7.15 -3.15 0.60
C ASN A 72 6.91 -2.54 -0.78
N THR A 73 5.92 -3.01 -1.52
CA THR A 73 5.57 -2.44 -2.81
C THR A 73 4.07 -2.28 -2.92
N VAL A 74 3.64 -1.38 -3.81
CA VAL A 74 2.20 -1.21 -4.05
C VAL A 74 1.60 -2.52 -4.55
N ASN A 75 2.30 -3.24 -5.43
CA ASN A 75 1.80 -4.52 -5.91
C ASN A 75 1.53 -5.50 -4.77
N LYS A 76 2.46 -5.59 -3.83
CA LYS A 76 2.28 -6.49 -2.69
C LYS A 76 1.16 -6.03 -1.78
N ILE A 77 1.04 -4.73 -1.58
CA ILE A 77 -0.04 -4.18 -0.76
C ILE A 77 -1.40 -4.54 -1.35
N VAL A 78 -1.55 -4.34 -2.65
CA VAL A 78 -2.81 -4.62 -3.32
C VAL A 78 -3.12 -6.13 -3.30
N ASP A 79 -2.10 -6.96 -3.47
CA ASP A 79 -2.29 -8.40 -3.36
C ASP A 79 -2.83 -8.78 -1.99
N LEU A 80 -2.27 -8.17 -0.94
CA LEU A 80 -2.73 -8.42 0.41
C LEU A 80 -4.18 -7.98 0.59
N VAL A 81 -4.51 -6.78 0.11
CA VAL A 81 -5.88 -6.28 0.20
C VAL A 81 -6.85 -7.22 -0.51
N ASN A 82 -6.47 -7.70 -1.68
CA ASN A 82 -7.32 -8.60 -2.46
C ASN A 82 -7.64 -9.89 -1.72
N GLN A 83 -6.74 -10.35 -0.89
CA GLN A 83 -6.98 -11.58 -0.13
C GLN A 83 -8.14 -11.43 0.84
N TYR A 84 -8.45 -10.23 1.24
CA TYR A 84 -9.49 -9.96 2.24
C TYR A 84 -10.72 -9.27 1.67
N LEU A 85 -10.68 -8.92 0.42
CA LEU A 85 -11.86 -8.37 -0.27
C LEU A 85 -12.81 -9.50 -0.62
N LYS A 86 -14.09 -9.22 -0.49
CA LYS A 86 -15.12 -10.18 -0.83
C LYS A 86 -15.92 -9.75 -2.01
#